data_27b869ff891d06d4aa8842a5a0b6ab0d
#
_entry.id   27b869ff891d06d4aa8842a5a0b6ab0d
#
_cell.length_a   1.000
_cell.length_b   1.000
_cell.length_c   1.000
_cell.angle_alpha   90.00
_cell.angle_beta   90.00
_cell.angle_gamma   90.00
#
_symmetry.space_group_name_H-M   'P 1'
#
loop_
_entity.id
_entity.type
_entity.pdbx_description
1 polymer ?
#
loop_
_entity_poly.entity_id
_entity_poly.type
_entity_poly.pdbx_seq_one_letter_code
_entity_poly.pdbx_strand_id
1 'polypeptide(L)'
;MTYISQKERKQCYAPTGRAAKRMTEATGEEAKTLHRLLEIGKFTEEKPNPDMDVAPIDADVIIMDEVSMVDIFLMNYVLKAIFKGTKLILVGDIDQLPSVGPGSVLKDFIESKKIPYITLNKIFRQAAKSKIIVNAHKVNDGIEFLDEVSSNEDTIDDFDFIQENNPKKVQEMILDIYDKDTQIITPTKKGDLGTKTLNQLIQEKYNPYEDYKTEKKFGDIIFREGDKVMQVKNNYKLEWKITNAKGFSIEEGLGVFNGDMGIIKQINTYSERITVVFDENREAEYPFSSLDELELAYAITIHKSQGSEYPAVVLPLLSGPPILCNRNLLYTAITRAQKCVAIAGRQSMVEQMIHNETEQKRYSGLNDCLKEGL
;
A
#
# COMPACT_ATOMS: atom_id res chain seq x y z
N MET A 1 -3.29 -2.67 -31.03
CA MET A 1 -4.23 -2.59 -29.90
C MET A 1 -5.41 -3.47 -30.21
N THR A 2 -5.56 -4.59 -29.50
CA THR A 2 -6.76 -5.41 -29.62
C THR A 2 -7.87 -4.70 -28.88
N TYR A 3 -8.90 -4.19 -29.59
CA TYR A 3 -10.06 -3.58 -28.98
C TYR A 3 -10.78 -4.63 -28.13
N ILE A 4 -10.97 -4.38 -26.85
CA ILE A 4 -11.82 -5.19 -26.00
C ILE A 4 -13.26 -4.85 -26.38
N SER A 5 -14.01 -5.83 -26.90
CA SER A 5 -15.40 -5.63 -27.29
C SER A 5 -16.27 -5.28 -26.08
N GLN A 6 -17.29 -4.43 -26.27
CA GLN A 6 -18.29 -4.13 -25.22
C GLN A 6 -19.12 -5.36 -24.81
N LYS A 7 -19.09 -6.45 -25.60
CA LYS A 7 -19.80 -7.70 -25.33
C LYS A 7 -18.97 -8.71 -24.51
N GLU A 8 -17.65 -8.48 -24.31
CA GLU A 8 -16.81 -9.37 -23.53
C GLU A 8 -17.07 -9.17 -22.02
N ARG A 9 -17.20 -10.27 -21.28
CA ARG A 9 -17.31 -10.28 -19.82
C ARG A 9 -15.96 -9.92 -19.22
N LYS A 10 -15.86 -8.71 -18.73
CA LYS A 10 -14.62 -8.16 -18.12
C LYS A 10 -14.70 -8.31 -16.62
N GLN A 11 -13.57 -8.64 -16.02
CA GLN A 11 -13.43 -8.65 -14.56
C GLN A 11 -12.12 -7.98 -14.16
N CYS A 12 -12.18 -7.15 -13.10
CA CYS A 12 -11.11 -6.33 -12.61
C CYS A 12 -10.64 -6.81 -11.23
N TYR A 13 -9.32 -6.94 -11.04
CA TYR A 13 -8.74 -7.45 -9.80
C TYR A 13 -7.47 -6.73 -9.39
N ALA A 14 -7.21 -6.71 -8.08
CA ALA A 14 -5.96 -6.21 -7.52
C ALA A 14 -5.54 -7.04 -6.30
N PRO A 15 -4.26 -7.02 -5.89
CA PRO A 15 -3.78 -7.77 -4.73
C PRO A 15 -4.28 -7.23 -3.39
N THR A 16 -4.62 -5.94 -3.31
CA THR A 16 -5.08 -5.27 -2.08
C THR A 16 -6.47 -4.66 -2.24
N GLY A 17 -7.20 -4.50 -1.12
CA GLY A 17 -8.52 -3.87 -1.09
C GLY A 17 -8.52 -2.45 -1.64
N ARG A 18 -7.50 -1.66 -1.28
CA ARG A 18 -7.35 -0.27 -1.75
C ARG A 18 -7.08 -0.17 -3.24
N ALA A 19 -6.20 -1.01 -3.78
CA ALA A 19 -5.95 -1.05 -5.22
C ALA A 19 -7.23 -1.47 -5.99
N ALA A 20 -7.98 -2.46 -5.48
CA ALA A 20 -9.26 -2.85 -6.06
C ALA A 20 -10.29 -1.69 -6.03
N LYS A 21 -10.39 -0.96 -4.91
CA LYS A 21 -11.25 0.21 -4.80
C LYS A 21 -10.87 1.29 -5.81
N ARG A 22 -9.59 1.67 -5.90
CA ARG A 22 -9.10 2.63 -6.91
C ARG A 22 -9.43 2.20 -8.34
N MET A 23 -9.28 0.93 -8.62
CA MET A 23 -9.61 0.38 -9.92
C MET A 23 -11.12 0.51 -10.22
N THR A 24 -11.98 0.28 -9.21
CA THR A 24 -13.43 0.52 -9.33
C THR A 24 -13.73 1.98 -9.60
N GLU A 25 -13.14 2.90 -8.85
CA GLU A 25 -13.33 4.35 -9.02
C GLU A 25 -12.87 4.83 -10.40
N ALA A 26 -11.75 4.31 -10.90
CA ALA A 26 -11.17 4.71 -12.18
C ALA A 26 -11.92 4.13 -13.40
N THR A 27 -12.48 2.92 -13.28
CA THR A 27 -13.10 2.21 -14.41
C THR A 27 -14.62 2.26 -14.39
N GLY A 28 -15.23 2.47 -13.23
CA GLY A 28 -16.67 2.33 -13.01
C GLY A 28 -17.15 0.87 -12.95
N GLU A 29 -16.24 -0.11 -13.06
CA GLU A 29 -16.53 -1.54 -12.98
C GLU A 29 -16.09 -2.08 -11.60
N GLU A 30 -16.90 -2.93 -10.98
CA GLU A 30 -16.56 -3.52 -9.68
C GLU A 30 -15.24 -4.33 -9.76
N ALA A 31 -14.22 -3.88 -9.04
CA ALA A 31 -12.99 -4.63 -8.88
C ALA A 31 -12.93 -5.32 -7.51
N LYS A 32 -12.35 -6.52 -7.46
CA LYS A 32 -12.24 -7.35 -6.25
C LYS A 32 -10.77 -7.67 -5.94
N THR A 33 -10.48 -8.02 -4.69
CA THR A 33 -9.17 -8.54 -4.38
C THR A 33 -8.99 -9.95 -4.95
N LEU A 34 -7.76 -10.28 -5.37
CA LEU A 34 -7.42 -11.63 -5.84
C LEU A 34 -7.75 -12.70 -4.80
N HIS A 35 -7.49 -12.44 -3.53
CA HIS A 35 -7.81 -13.37 -2.44
C HIS A 35 -9.31 -13.64 -2.31
N ARG A 36 -10.15 -12.60 -2.46
CA ARG A 36 -11.60 -12.75 -2.44
C ARG A 36 -12.12 -13.50 -3.66
N LEU A 37 -11.53 -13.23 -4.83
CA LEU A 37 -11.86 -13.91 -6.07
C LEU A 37 -11.63 -15.43 -5.97
N LEU A 38 -10.45 -15.79 -5.51
CA LEU A 38 -10.00 -17.18 -5.43
C LEU A 38 -10.53 -17.90 -4.18
N GLU A 39 -11.36 -17.22 -3.37
CA GLU A 39 -11.90 -17.72 -2.11
C GLU A 39 -10.83 -18.27 -1.13
N ILE A 40 -9.59 -17.83 -1.27
CA ILE A 40 -8.42 -18.30 -0.49
C ILE A 40 -8.62 -18.11 1.03
N GLY A 41 -9.48 -17.20 1.47
CA GLY A 41 -9.73 -16.93 2.88
C GLY A 41 -10.73 -17.87 3.58
N LYS A 42 -11.36 -18.79 2.87
CA LYS A 42 -12.24 -19.81 3.49
C LYS A 42 -11.46 -20.95 4.15
N PHE A 43 -10.19 -21.09 3.78
CA PHE A 43 -9.29 -22.11 4.26
C PHE A 43 -8.18 -21.42 5.06
N THR A 44 -8.07 -21.74 6.35
CA THR A 44 -7.09 -21.33 7.36
C THR A 44 -5.74 -20.77 6.85
N GLU A 45 -5.11 -19.90 7.67
CA GLU A 45 -3.76 -19.31 7.52
C GLU A 45 -2.61 -20.32 7.33
N GLU A 46 -2.86 -21.48 6.76
CA GLU A 46 -1.86 -22.49 6.48
C GLU A 46 -1.00 -22.07 5.27
N LYS A 47 0.24 -22.53 5.30
CA LYS A 47 1.27 -22.26 4.28
C LYS A 47 0.69 -22.41 2.87
N PRO A 48 1.13 -21.57 1.90
CA PRO A 48 0.69 -21.66 0.53
C PRO A 48 0.76 -23.12 0.03
N ASN A 49 -0.38 -23.67 -0.36
CA ASN A 49 -0.47 -25.02 -0.90
C ASN A 49 -0.59 -24.93 -2.43
N PRO A 50 0.46 -25.28 -3.21
CA PRO A 50 0.39 -25.20 -4.66
C PRO A 50 -0.69 -26.10 -5.28
N ASP A 51 -1.16 -27.11 -4.56
CA ASP A 51 -2.19 -28.06 -5.04
C ASP A 51 -3.61 -27.69 -4.60
N MET A 52 -3.79 -26.50 -4.02
CA MET A 52 -5.09 -26.01 -3.59
C MET A 52 -6.04 -25.87 -4.80
N ASP A 53 -7.25 -26.42 -4.67
CA ASP A 53 -8.34 -26.19 -5.61
C ASP A 53 -8.85 -24.75 -5.48
N VAL A 54 -8.96 -24.08 -6.63
CA VAL A 54 -9.48 -22.70 -6.71
C VAL A 54 -10.75 -22.67 -7.51
N ALA A 55 -11.66 -21.77 -7.14
CA ALA A 55 -12.89 -21.58 -7.88
C ALA A 55 -12.60 -21.07 -9.31
N PRO A 56 -13.21 -21.64 -10.36
CA PRO A 56 -12.98 -21.18 -11.72
C PRO A 56 -13.56 -19.80 -11.95
N ILE A 57 -12.82 -18.96 -12.69
CA ILE A 57 -13.21 -17.59 -13.04
C ILE A 57 -13.88 -17.59 -14.42
N ASP A 58 -15.18 -17.31 -14.45
CA ASP A 58 -15.91 -17.20 -15.70
C ASP A 58 -15.85 -15.78 -16.26
N ALA A 59 -14.78 -15.50 -17.01
CA ALA A 59 -14.53 -14.22 -17.68
C ALA A 59 -13.85 -14.40 -19.04
N ASP A 60 -14.16 -13.51 -19.98
CA ASP A 60 -13.51 -13.45 -21.28
C ASP A 60 -12.20 -12.66 -21.20
N VAL A 61 -12.18 -11.62 -20.32
CA VAL A 61 -11.03 -10.76 -20.08
C VAL A 61 -10.87 -10.53 -18.58
N ILE A 62 -9.67 -10.75 -18.08
CA ILE A 62 -9.25 -10.43 -16.70
C ILE A 62 -8.19 -9.34 -16.75
N ILE A 63 -8.41 -8.27 -16.00
CA ILE A 63 -7.46 -7.18 -15.83
C ILE A 63 -6.98 -7.21 -14.39
N MET A 64 -5.67 -7.35 -14.18
CA MET A 64 -5.05 -7.34 -12.87
C MET A 64 -4.13 -6.13 -12.75
N ASP A 65 -4.38 -5.30 -11.76
CA ASP A 65 -3.54 -4.14 -11.43
C ASP A 65 -2.62 -4.44 -10.24
N GLU A 66 -1.59 -3.62 -10.05
CA GLU A 66 -0.56 -3.75 -8.99
C GLU A 66 0.11 -5.14 -8.98
N VAL A 67 0.39 -5.70 -10.17
CA VAL A 67 0.96 -7.06 -10.30
C VAL A 67 2.37 -7.16 -9.73
N SER A 68 3.09 -6.06 -9.51
CA SER A 68 4.35 -6.04 -8.77
C SER A 68 4.23 -6.67 -7.37
N MET A 69 3.04 -6.60 -6.75
CA MET A 69 2.73 -7.17 -5.43
C MET A 69 2.29 -8.65 -5.48
N VAL A 70 2.14 -9.24 -6.67
CA VAL A 70 1.68 -10.62 -6.84
C VAL A 70 2.87 -11.57 -6.79
N ASP A 71 2.84 -12.50 -5.83
CA ASP A 71 3.86 -13.55 -5.69
C ASP A 71 3.57 -14.75 -6.61
N ILE A 72 4.50 -15.70 -6.63
CA ILE A 72 4.40 -16.86 -7.52
C ILE A 72 3.23 -17.80 -7.16
N PHE A 73 2.88 -17.90 -5.87
CA PHE A 73 1.75 -18.73 -5.43
C PHE A 73 0.42 -18.12 -5.86
N LEU A 74 0.25 -16.82 -5.62
CA LEU A 74 -0.97 -16.10 -6.00
C LEU A 74 -1.16 -16.13 -7.53
N MET A 75 -0.09 -15.93 -8.30
CA MET A 75 -0.15 -16.06 -9.76
C MET A 75 -0.51 -17.49 -10.20
N ASN A 76 0.06 -18.51 -9.57
CA ASN A 76 -0.30 -19.89 -9.85
C ASN A 76 -1.78 -20.18 -9.61
N TYR A 77 -2.36 -19.66 -8.53
CA TYR A 77 -3.80 -19.81 -8.28
C TYR A 77 -4.66 -19.10 -9.35
N VAL A 78 -4.27 -17.89 -9.76
CA VAL A 78 -4.96 -17.18 -10.85
C VAL A 78 -4.90 -18.00 -12.13
N LEU A 79 -3.73 -18.52 -12.50
CA LEU A 79 -3.58 -19.31 -13.73
C LEU A 79 -4.36 -20.63 -13.69
N LYS A 80 -4.53 -21.25 -12.52
CA LYS A 80 -5.38 -22.43 -12.35
C LYS A 80 -6.87 -22.11 -12.44
N ALA A 81 -7.28 -20.91 -12.03
CA ALA A 81 -8.67 -20.50 -12.01
C ALA A 81 -9.21 -20.04 -13.37
N ILE A 82 -8.36 -19.62 -14.29
CA ILE A 82 -8.78 -19.09 -15.60
C ILE A 82 -9.00 -20.20 -16.64
N PHE A 83 -9.98 -20.02 -17.53
CA PHE A 83 -10.22 -20.93 -18.63
C PHE A 83 -9.27 -20.67 -19.81
N LYS A 84 -9.00 -21.72 -20.58
CA LYS A 84 -8.26 -21.59 -21.84
C LYS A 84 -9.02 -20.65 -22.80
N GLY A 85 -8.34 -19.60 -23.26
CA GLY A 85 -8.91 -18.58 -24.14
C GLY A 85 -9.26 -17.26 -23.42
N THR A 86 -9.30 -17.24 -22.09
CA THR A 86 -9.40 -15.98 -21.32
C THR A 86 -8.19 -15.10 -21.60
N LYS A 87 -8.44 -13.83 -21.90
CA LYS A 87 -7.39 -12.81 -22.05
C LYS A 87 -6.97 -12.30 -20.68
N LEU A 88 -5.69 -12.40 -20.34
CA LEU A 88 -5.13 -11.88 -19.10
C LEU A 88 -4.31 -10.63 -19.39
N ILE A 89 -4.69 -9.51 -18.80
CA ILE A 89 -3.99 -8.21 -18.88
C ILE A 89 -3.40 -7.92 -17.51
N LEU A 90 -2.08 -7.81 -17.44
CA LEU A 90 -1.32 -7.56 -16.24
C LEU A 90 -0.81 -6.12 -16.27
N VAL A 91 -1.12 -5.34 -15.25
CA VAL A 91 -0.68 -3.95 -15.08
C VAL A 91 0.14 -3.86 -13.80
N GLY A 92 1.26 -3.17 -13.83
CA GLY A 92 2.11 -3.00 -12.65
C GLY A 92 3.40 -2.28 -12.96
N ASP A 93 4.14 -1.98 -11.91
CA ASP A 93 5.37 -1.21 -11.96
C ASP A 93 6.51 -2.04 -11.34
N ILE A 94 7.50 -2.42 -12.17
CA ILE A 94 8.65 -3.26 -11.73
C ILE A 94 9.63 -2.50 -10.85
N ASP A 95 9.57 -1.18 -10.85
CA ASP A 95 10.47 -0.31 -10.09
C ASP A 95 9.95 -0.04 -8.69
N GLN A 96 8.67 -0.37 -8.41
CA GLN A 96 8.13 -0.40 -7.06
C GLN A 96 8.64 -1.62 -6.27
N LEU A 97 8.34 -1.62 -4.97
CA LEU A 97 8.66 -2.75 -4.10
C LEU A 97 7.98 -4.03 -4.61
N PRO A 98 8.71 -5.14 -4.69
CA PRO A 98 8.16 -6.42 -5.10
C PRO A 98 7.21 -7.00 -4.04
N SER A 99 6.52 -8.11 -4.37
CA SER A 99 5.66 -8.86 -3.45
C SER A 99 6.38 -9.22 -2.15
N VAL A 100 5.64 -9.37 -1.06
CA VAL A 100 6.21 -9.90 0.21
C VAL A 100 6.50 -11.40 0.08
N GLY A 101 5.66 -12.13 -0.66
CA GLY A 101 5.84 -13.54 -0.95
C GLY A 101 6.96 -13.82 -1.97
N PRO A 102 7.26 -15.10 -2.25
CA PRO A 102 8.37 -15.49 -3.10
C PRO A 102 8.14 -15.20 -4.58
N GLY A 103 9.25 -14.99 -5.30
CA GLY A 103 9.26 -14.72 -6.73
C GLY A 103 9.13 -13.23 -7.09
N SER A 104 9.33 -12.93 -8.37
CA SER A 104 9.20 -11.59 -8.97
C SER A 104 8.46 -11.73 -10.30
N VAL A 105 7.21 -12.17 -10.24
CA VAL A 105 6.42 -12.63 -11.38
C VAL A 105 6.39 -11.64 -12.54
N LEU A 106 6.08 -10.35 -12.26
CA LEU A 106 6.02 -9.32 -13.30
C LEU A 106 7.38 -9.12 -13.98
N LYS A 107 8.44 -9.04 -13.18
CA LYS A 107 9.82 -8.91 -13.66
C LYS A 107 10.25 -10.12 -14.50
N ASP A 108 9.99 -11.34 -14.01
CA ASP A 108 10.28 -12.58 -14.73
C ASP A 108 9.54 -12.65 -16.07
N PHE A 109 8.28 -12.23 -16.14
CA PHE A 109 7.52 -12.18 -17.39
C PHE A 109 8.13 -11.23 -18.41
N ILE A 110 8.53 -10.02 -17.99
CA ILE A 110 9.15 -9.02 -18.86
C ILE A 110 10.53 -9.49 -19.33
N GLU A 111 11.39 -9.94 -18.41
CA GLU A 111 12.75 -10.37 -18.71
C GLU A 111 12.82 -11.64 -19.57
N SER A 112 11.82 -12.52 -19.49
CA SER A 112 11.75 -13.72 -20.33
C SER A 112 11.57 -13.38 -21.82
N LYS A 113 10.97 -12.21 -22.14
CA LYS A 113 10.60 -11.78 -23.49
C LYS A 113 9.67 -12.75 -24.22
N LYS A 114 9.03 -13.68 -23.50
CA LYS A 114 8.09 -14.66 -24.05
C LYS A 114 6.64 -14.16 -24.00
N ILE A 115 6.35 -13.23 -23.10
CA ILE A 115 5.02 -12.62 -22.94
C ILE A 115 5.07 -11.23 -23.56
N PRO A 116 4.13 -10.87 -24.45
CA PRO A 116 4.06 -9.52 -25.01
C PRO A 116 3.84 -8.48 -23.91
N TYR A 117 4.63 -7.41 -23.92
CA TYR A 117 4.46 -6.31 -22.98
C TYR A 117 4.63 -4.95 -23.65
N ILE A 118 4.09 -3.92 -23.00
CA ILE A 118 4.22 -2.54 -23.41
C ILE A 118 4.68 -1.74 -22.18
N THR A 119 5.77 -1.00 -22.33
CA THR A 119 6.25 -0.08 -21.30
C THR A 119 5.69 1.32 -21.55
N LEU A 120 5.07 1.91 -20.54
CA LEU A 120 4.55 3.27 -20.55
C LEU A 120 5.62 4.22 -20.01
N ASN A 121 6.47 4.74 -20.88
CA ASN A 121 7.60 5.61 -20.50
C ASN A 121 7.44 7.07 -20.95
N LYS A 122 6.26 7.45 -21.47
CA LYS A 122 5.95 8.85 -21.79
C LYS A 122 5.34 9.56 -20.59
N ILE A 123 6.07 10.53 -20.05
CA ILE A 123 5.52 11.49 -19.10
C ILE A 123 4.69 12.50 -19.89
N PHE A 124 3.41 12.62 -19.60
CA PHE A 124 2.56 13.63 -20.22
C PHE A 124 2.98 15.04 -19.78
N ARG A 125 2.79 16.03 -20.65
CA ARG A 125 3.25 17.42 -20.44
C ARG A 125 2.77 18.03 -19.10
N GLN A 126 1.60 17.67 -18.61
CA GLN A 126 1.09 18.12 -17.30
C GLN A 126 1.85 17.44 -16.15
N ALA A 127 2.09 16.15 -16.26
CA ALA A 127 2.84 15.38 -15.27
C ALA A 127 4.33 15.76 -15.22
N ALA A 128 4.91 16.20 -16.34
CA ALA A 128 6.29 16.69 -16.40
C ALA A 128 6.53 18.01 -15.63
N LYS A 129 5.47 18.69 -15.16
CA LYS A 129 5.56 19.86 -14.29
C LYS A 129 5.64 19.52 -12.81
N SER A 130 5.21 18.33 -12.42
CA SER A 130 5.25 17.83 -11.04
C SER A 130 6.67 17.39 -10.68
N LYS A 131 7.24 18.00 -9.64
CA LYS A 131 8.54 17.57 -9.07
C LYS A 131 8.45 16.15 -8.49
N ILE A 132 7.30 15.74 -7.95
CA ILE A 132 7.08 14.36 -7.47
C ILE A 132 7.40 13.38 -8.59
N ILE A 133 6.79 13.56 -9.76
CA ILE A 133 6.94 12.65 -10.90
C ILE A 133 8.35 12.71 -11.47
N VAL A 134 8.87 13.92 -11.69
CA VAL A 134 10.24 14.11 -12.23
C VAL A 134 11.28 13.49 -11.29
N ASN A 135 11.18 13.74 -9.98
CA ASN A 135 12.13 13.20 -9.00
C ASN A 135 11.98 11.70 -8.82
N ALA A 136 10.76 11.14 -8.88
CA ALA A 136 10.57 9.70 -8.89
C ALA A 136 11.29 9.04 -10.07
N HIS A 137 11.20 9.61 -11.28
CA HIS A 137 11.94 9.11 -12.43
C HIS A 137 13.47 9.24 -12.27
N LYS A 138 13.95 10.38 -11.73
CA LYS A 138 15.39 10.54 -11.42
C LYS A 138 15.87 9.47 -10.43
N VAL A 139 15.09 9.19 -9.38
CA VAL A 139 15.40 8.09 -8.45
C VAL A 139 15.54 6.79 -9.20
N ASN A 140 14.59 6.47 -10.08
CA ASN A 140 14.59 5.22 -10.84
C ASN A 140 15.81 5.12 -11.78
N ASP A 141 16.18 6.23 -12.40
CA ASP A 141 17.36 6.33 -13.28
C ASP A 141 18.69 6.40 -12.51
N GLY A 142 18.68 6.43 -11.16
CA GLY A 142 19.87 6.56 -10.33
C GLY A 142 20.48 7.94 -10.31
N ILE A 143 19.69 8.97 -10.62
CA ILE A 143 20.12 10.36 -10.72
C ILE A 143 19.79 11.12 -9.44
N GLU A 144 20.78 11.76 -8.84
CA GLU A 144 20.59 12.67 -7.70
C GLU A 144 19.82 13.92 -8.12
N PHE A 145 19.01 14.47 -7.23
CA PHE A 145 18.12 15.58 -7.56
C PHE A 145 18.03 16.67 -6.47
N LEU A 146 18.63 16.44 -5.29
CA LEU A 146 18.45 17.33 -4.14
C LEU A 146 19.26 18.64 -4.24
N ASP A 147 20.33 18.66 -5.03
CA ASP A 147 21.16 19.85 -5.25
C ASP A 147 20.66 20.77 -6.37
N GLU A 148 19.63 20.34 -7.11
CA GLU A 148 19.03 21.15 -8.16
C GLU A 148 18.06 22.15 -7.55
N VAL A 149 18.52 23.38 -7.31
CA VAL A 149 17.64 24.55 -7.10
C VAL A 149 16.91 24.82 -8.40
N SER A 150 15.82 24.11 -8.64
CA SER A 150 15.00 24.31 -9.84
C SER A 150 14.19 25.60 -9.72
N SER A 151 14.77 26.70 -10.16
CA SER A 151 14.09 27.99 -10.39
C SER A 151 13.36 28.03 -11.73
N ASN A 152 12.81 26.93 -12.20
CA ASN A 152 11.97 26.93 -13.38
C ASN A 152 10.56 27.39 -12.99
N GLU A 153 10.18 28.59 -13.43
CA GLU A 153 8.85 29.19 -13.22
C GLU A 153 7.66 28.31 -13.68
N ASP A 154 7.94 27.23 -14.41
CA ASP A 154 6.95 26.31 -14.97
C ASP A 154 6.72 25.04 -14.13
N THR A 155 7.45 24.81 -13.02
CA THR A 155 7.31 23.61 -12.17
C THR A 155 6.31 23.84 -11.04
N ILE A 156 5.58 22.77 -10.68
CA ILE A 156 4.70 22.76 -9.50
C ILE A 156 5.58 22.52 -8.28
N ASP A 157 5.39 23.31 -7.24
CA ASP A 157 6.10 23.15 -5.95
C ASP A 157 5.39 22.12 -5.05
N ASP A 158 5.53 20.85 -5.46
CA ASP A 158 4.88 19.71 -4.85
C ASP A 158 5.88 18.73 -4.16
N PHE A 159 7.18 19.14 -4.08
CA PHE A 159 8.23 18.31 -3.52
C PHE A 159 9.24 19.16 -2.73
N ASP A 160 9.40 18.83 -1.44
CA ASP A 160 10.34 19.48 -0.53
C ASP A 160 11.36 18.51 0.05
N PHE A 161 12.60 18.99 0.22
CA PHE A 161 13.63 18.32 1.00
C PHE A 161 14.11 19.21 2.14
N ILE A 162 13.97 18.72 3.38
CA ILE A 162 14.36 19.43 4.60
C ILE A 162 15.58 18.73 5.21
N GLN A 163 16.75 19.37 5.04
CA GLN A 163 17.99 18.86 5.59
C GLN A 163 18.02 18.97 7.11
N GLU A 164 18.00 17.86 7.82
CA GLU A 164 18.18 17.80 9.27
C GLU A 164 18.85 16.47 9.68
N ASN A 165 19.78 16.53 10.62
CA ASN A 165 20.55 15.36 11.10
C ASN A 165 20.13 14.91 12.50
N ASN A 166 19.37 15.73 13.22
CA ASN A 166 18.95 15.43 14.58
C ASN A 166 17.56 14.75 14.56
N PRO A 167 17.44 13.50 15.04
CA PRO A 167 16.16 12.78 15.06
C PRO A 167 15.02 13.52 15.77
N LYS A 168 15.34 14.20 16.90
CA LYS A 168 14.33 14.95 17.66
C LYS A 168 13.79 16.13 16.88
N LYS A 169 14.67 16.87 16.18
CA LYS A 169 14.21 17.97 15.33
C LYS A 169 13.38 17.47 14.15
N VAL A 170 13.72 16.32 13.56
CA VAL A 170 12.88 15.70 12.52
C VAL A 170 11.52 15.31 13.10
N GLN A 171 11.46 14.77 14.32
CA GLN A 171 10.19 14.48 14.99
C GLN A 171 9.37 15.76 15.22
N GLU A 172 9.97 16.83 15.70
CA GLU A 172 9.32 18.15 15.88
C GLU A 172 8.75 18.67 14.56
N MET A 173 9.55 18.64 13.47
CA MET A 173 9.10 19.03 12.13
C MET A 173 7.91 18.18 11.64
N ILE A 174 7.96 16.86 11.82
CA ILE A 174 6.85 15.96 11.48
C ILE A 174 5.59 16.36 12.24
N LEU A 175 5.74 16.60 13.55
CA LEU A 175 4.62 17.03 14.39
C LEU A 175 4.04 18.40 13.97
N ASP A 176 4.83 19.30 13.41
CA ASP A 176 4.35 20.62 12.99
C ASP A 176 3.65 20.60 11.63
N ILE A 177 4.07 19.72 10.73
CA ILE A 177 3.48 19.61 9.38
C ILE A 177 2.37 18.55 9.27
N TYR A 178 2.20 17.71 10.31
CA TYR A 178 1.18 16.66 10.28
C TYR A 178 -0.23 17.28 10.34
N ASP A 179 -1.09 16.82 9.46
CA ASP A 179 -2.53 17.06 9.46
C ASP A 179 -3.31 15.79 9.09
N LYS A 180 -4.63 15.89 8.98
CA LYS A 180 -5.50 14.74 8.64
C LYS A 180 -5.25 14.16 7.25
N ASP A 181 -4.80 14.98 6.30
CA ASP A 181 -4.55 14.59 4.91
C ASP A 181 -3.11 14.12 4.69
N THR A 182 -2.26 14.26 5.73
CA THR A 182 -0.86 13.85 5.72
C THR A 182 -0.69 12.41 6.18
N GLN A 183 0.10 11.63 5.44
CA GLN A 183 0.54 10.31 5.83
C GLN A 183 2.05 10.28 6.05
N ILE A 184 2.46 9.92 7.27
CA ILE A 184 3.88 9.67 7.55
C ILE A 184 4.21 8.27 7.09
N ILE A 185 5.23 8.14 6.25
CA ILE A 185 5.70 6.87 5.71
C ILE A 185 7.18 6.70 6.04
N THR A 186 7.56 5.63 6.74
CA THR A 186 8.94 5.42 7.20
C THR A 186 9.46 4.04 6.78
N PRO A 187 10.78 3.88 6.57
CA PRO A 187 11.36 2.58 6.23
C PRO A 187 11.18 1.51 7.31
N THR A 188 11.15 1.92 8.60
CA THR A 188 11.30 0.99 9.73
C THR A 188 10.16 1.06 10.75
N LYS A 189 9.98 -0.01 11.51
CA LYS A 189 9.05 -0.05 12.65
C LYS A 189 9.68 0.46 13.96
N LYS A 190 11.01 0.31 14.11
CA LYS A 190 11.76 0.61 15.33
C LYS A 190 12.69 1.79 15.11
N GLY A 191 13.15 2.40 16.21
CA GLY A 191 14.05 3.56 16.21
C GLY A 191 13.31 4.87 16.35
N ASP A 192 14.05 5.99 16.42
CA ASP A 192 13.50 7.32 16.69
C ASP A 192 12.50 7.79 15.64
N LEU A 193 12.71 7.41 14.38
CA LEU A 193 11.82 7.70 13.25
C LEU A 193 11.06 6.47 12.76
N GLY A 194 10.98 5.41 13.58
CA GLY A 194 10.18 4.23 13.29
C GLY A 194 8.69 4.44 13.59
N THR A 195 7.83 3.64 12.97
CA THR A 195 6.38 3.78 13.11
C THR A 195 5.92 3.73 14.56
N LYS A 196 6.54 2.92 15.44
CA LYS A 196 6.16 2.83 16.86
C LYS A 196 6.32 4.17 17.57
N THR A 197 7.49 4.79 17.44
CA THR A 197 7.80 6.07 18.09
C THR A 197 6.96 7.21 17.51
N LEU A 198 6.88 7.29 16.18
CA LEU A 198 6.12 8.36 15.52
C LEU A 198 4.62 8.27 15.81
N ASN A 199 4.03 7.07 15.83
CA ASN A 199 2.63 6.90 16.19
C ASN A 199 2.32 7.40 17.61
N GLN A 200 3.19 7.11 18.59
CA GLN A 200 3.03 7.60 19.96
C GLN A 200 3.11 9.14 20.02
N LEU A 201 4.15 9.71 19.40
CA LEU A 201 4.33 11.17 19.41
C LEU A 201 3.17 11.91 18.75
N ILE A 202 2.69 11.41 17.61
CA ILE A 202 1.58 12.03 16.88
C ILE A 202 0.28 11.84 17.67
N GLN A 203 0.03 10.66 18.23
CA GLN A 203 -1.13 10.42 19.10
C GLN A 203 -1.14 11.38 20.29
N GLU A 204 -0.02 11.54 21.00
CA GLU A 204 0.08 12.44 22.14
C GLU A 204 -0.19 13.91 21.79
N LYS A 205 0.21 14.37 20.59
CA LYS A 205 0.00 15.75 20.14
C LYS A 205 -1.41 15.97 19.57
N TYR A 206 -1.93 15.05 18.75
CA TYR A 206 -3.15 15.28 17.97
C TYR A 206 -4.39 14.55 18.49
N ASN A 207 -4.21 13.53 19.30
CA ASN A 207 -5.28 12.84 20.01
C ASN A 207 -4.84 12.56 21.46
N PRO A 208 -4.57 13.62 22.28
CA PRO A 208 -4.12 13.48 23.65
C PRO A 208 -5.19 12.78 24.51
N TYR A 209 -4.74 12.22 25.63
CA TYR A 209 -5.67 11.71 26.65
C TYR A 209 -6.57 12.84 27.16
N GLU A 210 -7.84 12.55 27.28
CA GLU A 210 -8.85 13.42 27.85
C GLU A 210 -9.84 12.55 28.67
N ASP A 211 -10.30 13.04 29.82
CA ASP A 211 -11.13 12.26 30.76
C ASP A 211 -12.41 11.68 30.17
N TYR A 212 -12.90 12.27 29.08
CA TYR A 212 -14.09 11.78 28.37
C TYR A 212 -13.78 10.73 27.29
N LYS A 213 -12.50 10.48 26.95
CA LYS A 213 -12.09 9.48 25.97
C LYS A 213 -11.77 8.18 26.66
N THR A 214 -12.32 7.11 26.14
CA THR A 214 -11.98 5.76 26.61
C THR A 214 -10.70 5.26 25.92
N GLU A 215 -9.85 4.63 26.72
CA GLU A 215 -8.62 3.99 26.25
C GLU A 215 -8.64 2.49 26.46
N LYS A 216 -7.96 1.76 25.58
CA LYS A 216 -7.67 0.34 25.73
C LYS A 216 -6.21 0.05 25.45
N LYS A 217 -5.50 -0.41 26.47
CA LYS A 217 -4.12 -0.92 26.30
C LYS A 217 -4.16 -2.34 25.77
N PHE A 218 -3.38 -2.58 24.71
CA PHE A 218 -3.14 -3.91 24.14
C PHE A 218 -1.63 -4.04 23.79
N GLY A 219 -0.92 -4.88 24.53
CA GLY A 219 0.53 -4.96 24.45
C GLY A 219 1.22 -3.63 24.75
N ASP A 220 2.02 -3.14 23.80
CA ASP A 220 2.72 -1.84 23.87
C ASP A 220 1.87 -0.67 23.31
N ILE A 221 0.70 -0.95 22.74
CA ILE A 221 -0.16 0.04 22.08
C ILE A 221 -1.26 0.46 23.05
N ILE A 222 -1.53 1.76 23.13
CA ILE A 222 -2.72 2.31 23.76
C ILE A 222 -3.63 2.79 22.64
N PHE A 223 -4.76 2.15 22.45
CA PHE A 223 -5.80 2.60 21.55
C PHE A 223 -6.71 3.60 22.28
N ARG A 224 -7.07 4.67 21.63
CA ARG A 224 -7.89 5.76 22.15
C ARG A 224 -8.99 6.10 21.15
N GLU A 225 -10.16 6.48 21.61
CA GLU A 225 -11.21 7.02 20.75
C GLU A 225 -10.68 8.21 19.94
N GLY A 226 -10.93 8.20 18.63
CA GLY A 226 -10.38 9.17 17.66
C GLY A 226 -9.06 8.77 17.01
N ASP A 227 -8.42 7.65 17.43
CA ASP A 227 -7.18 7.21 16.82
C ASP A 227 -7.36 6.76 15.37
N LYS A 228 -6.38 7.13 14.53
CA LYS A 228 -6.23 6.60 13.18
C LYS A 228 -5.59 5.21 13.27
N VAL A 229 -6.26 4.21 12.74
CA VAL A 229 -5.82 2.81 12.78
C VAL A 229 -5.82 2.18 11.40
N MET A 230 -5.07 1.08 11.27
CA MET A 230 -5.02 0.25 10.06
C MET A 230 -5.25 -1.20 10.42
N GLN A 231 -6.09 -1.88 9.65
CA GLN A 231 -6.18 -3.34 9.64
C GLN A 231 -4.87 -3.94 9.13
N VAL A 232 -4.28 -4.88 9.85
CA VAL A 232 -2.96 -5.45 9.50
C VAL A 232 -3.00 -6.92 9.12
N LYS A 233 -4.19 -7.51 9.13
CA LYS A 233 -4.48 -8.87 8.69
C LYS A 233 -5.75 -8.89 7.84
N ASN A 234 -5.90 -9.86 6.94
CA ASN A 234 -7.18 -10.04 6.25
C ASN A 234 -8.15 -10.76 7.21
N ASN A 235 -9.29 -10.14 7.48
CA ASN A 235 -10.38 -10.78 8.24
C ASN A 235 -11.64 -10.86 7.38
N TYR A 236 -11.83 -11.98 6.69
CA TYR A 236 -12.93 -12.22 5.77
C TYR A 236 -14.28 -12.42 6.45
N LYS A 237 -14.27 -12.66 7.78
CA LYS A 237 -15.47 -12.96 8.58
C LYS A 237 -15.93 -11.76 9.40
N LEU A 238 -15.13 -10.71 9.49
CA LEU A 238 -15.48 -9.52 10.25
C LEU A 238 -16.64 -8.80 9.56
N GLU A 239 -17.74 -8.70 10.29
CA GLU A 239 -18.93 -8.00 9.82
C GLU A 239 -18.74 -6.49 9.89
N TRP A 240 -19.21 -5.81 8.88
CA TRP A 240 -19.31 -4.36 8.87
C TRP A 240 -20.71 -3.92 8.43
N LYS A 241 -21.11 -2.75 8.89
CA LYS A 241 -22.37 -2.11 8.52
C LYS A 241 -22.17 -0.62 8.23
N ILE A 242 -23.00 -0.10 7.35
CA ILE A 242 -23.16 1.33 7.14
C ILE A 242 -24.45 1.75 7.79
N THR A 243 -24.40 2.73 8.69
CA THR A 243 -25.57 3.20 9.42
C THR A 243 -25.98 4.60 8.96
N ASN A 244 -27.29 4.87 8.88
CA ASN A 244 -27.79 6.22 8.63
C ASN A 244 -27.75 7.09 9.90
N ALA A 245 -28.06 8.38 9.78
CA ALA A 245 -28.07 9.32 10.90
C ALA A 245 -29.05 8.93 12.04
N LYS A 246 -29.98 8.02 11.80
CA LYS A 246 -30.92 7.48 12.79
C LYS A 246 -30.46 6.17 13.42
N GLY A 247 -29.28 5.66 13.07
CA GLY A 247 -28.70 4.42 13.58
C GLY A 247 -29.21 3.13 12.95
N PHE A 248 -30.03 3.21 11.87
CA PHE A 248 -30.46 2.01 11.13
C PHE A 248 -29.39 1.58 10.12
N SER A 249 -29.14 0.29 10.03
CA SER A 249 -28.26 -0.29 9.00
C SER A 249 -28.88 -0.06 7.62
N ILE A 250 -28.09 0.47 6.69
CA ILE A 250 -28.45 0.69 5.29
C ILE A 250 -27.81 -0.40 4.43
N GLU A 251 -26.60 -0.79 4.78
CA GLU A 251 -25.81 -1.77 4.07
C GLU A 251 -25.00 -2.59 5.08
N GLU A 252 -24.84 -3.87 4.80
CA GLU A 252 -24.07 -4.80 5.61
C GLU A 252 -23.19 -5.66 4.71
N GLY A 253 -22.02 -6.05 5.20
CA GLY A 253 -21.13 -6.91 4.45
C GLY A 253 -20.11 -7.60 5.33
N LEU A 254 -19.24 -8.37 4.70
CA LEU A 254 -18.18 -9.14 5.33
C LEU A 254 -16.82 -8.75 4.77
N GLY A 255 -15.83 -8.73 5.65
CA GLY A 255 -14.43 -8.59 5.32
C GLY A 255 -13.89 -7.18 5.52
N VAL A 256 -12.82 -7.10 6.31
CA VAL A 256 -11.93 -5.96 6.44
C VAL A 256 -10.53 -6.47 6.14
N PHE A 257 -9.78 -5.74 5.31
CA PHE A 257 -8.57 -6.27 4.70
C PHE A 257 -7.32 -5.53 5.15
N ASN A 258 -6.20 -6.22 5.04
CA ASN A 258 -4.89 -5.64 5.33
C ASN A 258 -4.68 -4.36 4.48
N GLY A 259 -4.37 -3.27 5.18
CA GLY A 259 -4.23 -1.93 4.60
C GLY A 259 -5.48 -1.04 4.74
N ASP A 260 -6.67 -1.58 5.06
CA ASP A 260 -7.85 -0.76 5.32
C ASP A 260 -7.59 0.19 6.50
N MET A 261 -7.83 1.49 6.29
CA MET A 261 -7.66 2.51 7.33
C MET A 261 -8.99 2.94 7.88
N GLY A 262 -9.00 3.24 9.17
CA GLY A 262 -10.19 3.72 9.86
C GLY A 262 -9.86 4.59 11.06
N ILE A 263 -10.91 5.10 11.68
CA ILE A 263 -10.85 5.88 12.92
C ILE A 263 -11.60 5.12 14.00
N ILE A 264 -11.02 5.02 15.19
CA ILE A 264 -11.71 4.45 16.35
C ILE A 264 -12.84 5.37 16.75
N LYS A 265 -14.07 4.92 16.56
CA LYS A 265 -15.28 5.66 16.90
C LYS A 265 -15.61 5.55 18.38
N GLN A 266 -15.48 4.35 18.94
CA GLN A 266 -15.88 4.05 20.31
C GLN A 266 -15.11 2.87 20.87
N ILE A 267 -14.79 2.93 22.16
CA ILE A 267 -14.23 1.82 22.95
C ILE A 267 -15.22 1.50 24.07
N ASN A 268 -15.87 0.34 23.99
CA ASN A 268 -16.82 -0.11 24.99
C ASN A 268 -16.17 -1.16 25.90
N THR A 269 -15.86 -0.76 27.14
CA THR A 269 -15.22 -1.62 28.13
C THR A 269 -16.14 -2.69 28.72
N TYR A 270 -17.46 -2.48 28.69
CA TYR A 270 -18.44 -3.44 29.19
C TYR A 270 -18.65 -4.60 28.22
N SER A 271 -18.79 -4.31 26.91
CA SER A 271 -18.91 -5.33 25.88
C SER A 271 -17.55 -5.83 25.36
N GLU A 272 -16.45 -5.26 25.86
CA GLU A 272 -15.07 -5.55 25.45
C GLU A 272 -14.87 -5.44 23.93
N ARG A 273 -15.34 -4.32 23.33
CA ARG A 273 -15.27 -4.08 21.88
C ARG A 273 -14.75 -2.71 21.56
N ILE A 274 -14.06 -2.62 20.40
CA ILE A 274 -13.70 -1.37 19.73
C ILE A 274 -14.50 -1.29 18.42
N THR A 275 -15.17 -0.17 18.20
CA THR A 275 -15.83 0.13 16.93
C THR A 275 -14.91 1.03 16.10
N VAL A 276 -14.56 0.58 14.90
CA VAL A 276 -13.75 1.31 13.92
C VAL A 276 -14.62 1.69 12.74
N VAL A 277 -14.54 2.95 12.32
CA VAL A 277 -15.16 3.45 11.08
C VAL A 277 -14.10 3.49 10.00
N PHE A 278 -14.21 2.64 9.02
CA PHE A 278 -13.36 2.58 7.83
C PHE A 278 -13.89 3.50 6.72
N ASP A 279 -13.18 3.56 5.61
CA ASP A 279 -13.64 4.27 4.41
C ASP A 279 -15.08 3.86 4.04
N GLU A 280 -15.83 4.78 3.41
CA GLU A 280 -17.24 4.62 3.05
C GLU A 280 -18.20 4.48 4.24
N ASN A 281 -17.76 4.93 5.42
CA ASN A 281 -18.51 4.83 6.68
C ASN A 281 -18.86 3.38 7.09
N ARG A 282 -18.04 2.41 6.69
CA ARG A 282 -18.18 1.02 7.13
C ARG A 282 -17.76 0.89 8.59
N GLU A 283 -18.69 0.61 9.46
CA GLU A 283 -18.43 0.38 10.89
C GLU A 283 -18.24 -1.10 11.16
N ALA A 284 -17.08 -1.46 11.74
CA ALA A 284 -16.79 -2.83 12.17
C ALA A 284 -16.45 -2.86 13.66
N GLU A 285 -16.85 -3.93 14.35
CA GLU A 285 -16.64 -4.12 15.77
C GLU A 285 -15.61 -5.21 16.04
N TYR A 286 -14.53 -4.85 16.76
CA TYR A 286 -13.46 -5.75 17.14
C TYR A 286 -13.60 -6.15 18.62
N PRO A 287 -13.69 -7.43 18.95
CA PRO A 287 -13.52 -7.86 20.34
C PRO A 287 -12.08 -7.58 20.80
N PHE A 288 -11.87 -7.31 22.08
CA PHE A 288 -10.54 -7.04 22.62
C PHE A 288 -9.52 -8.14 22.37
N SER A 289 -9.98 -9.38 22.17
CA SER A 289 -9.14 -10.52 21.81
C SER A 289 -8.54 -10.45 20.39
N SER A 290 -9.11 -9.63 19.51
CA SER A 290 -8.70 -9.49 18.11
C SER A 290 -7.99 -8.16 17.82
N LEU A 291 -7.54 -7.44 18.84
CA LEU A 291 -6.85 -6.14 18.64
C LEU A 291 -5.44 -6.28 18.03
N ASP A 292 -4.91 -7.49 17.95
CA ASP A 292 -3.70 -7.80 17.19
C ASP A 292 -3.89 -7.66 15.65
N GLU A 293 -5.13 -7.48 15.21
CA GLU A 293 -5.46 -7.14 13.82
C GLU A 293 -5.36 -5.64 13.52
N LEU A 294 -5.21 -4.78 14.54
CA LEU A 294 -5.14 -3.33 14.40
C LEU A 294 -3.77 -2.78 14.82
N GLU A 295 -3.27 -1.80 14.09
CA GLU A 295 -2.13 -0.96 14.50
C GLU A 295 -2.51 0.53 14.37
N LEU A 296 -1.89 1.40 15.17
CA LEU A 296 -1.98 2.85 14.95
C LEU A 296 -1.41 3.19 13.57
N ALA A 297 -2.03 4.13 12.87
CA ALA A 297 -1.74 4.42 11.48
C ALA A 297 -1.47 5.90 11.16
N TYR A 298 -1.11 6.72 12.15
CA TYR A 298 -0.57 8.05 11.90
C TYR A 298 0.73 7.99 11.10
N ALA A 299 1.60 7.04 11.45
CA ALA A 299 2.78 6.66 10.69
C ALA A 299 2.73 5.18 10.33
N ILE A 300 3.04 4.85 9.08
CA ILE A 300 3.08 3.47 8.56
C ILE A 300 4.43 3.17 7.89
N THR A 301 4.73 1.90 7.65
CA THR A 301 5.90 1.56 6.86
C THR A 301 5.62 1.72 5.35
N ILE A 302 6.68 1.99 4.58
CA ILE A 302 6.59 2.10 3.11
C ILE A 302 5.97 0.82 2.51
N HIS A 303 6.31 -0.37 3.03
CA HIS A 303 5.69 -1.64 2.60
C HIS A 303 4.18 -1.67 2.80
N LYS A 304 3.68 -1.08 3.90
CA LYS A 304 2.24 -1.02 4.17
C LYS A 304 1.50 0.06 3.38
N SER A 305 2.22 0.98 2.74
CA SER A 305 1.63 1.99 1.85
C SER A 305 1.45 1.50 0.42
N GLN A 306 1.97 0.32 0.06
CA GLN A 306 1.79 -0.25 -1.29
C GLN A 306 0.30 -0.39 -1.64
N GLY A 307 -0.04 -0.10 -2.90
CA GLY A 307 -1.43 -0.08 -3.39
C GLY A 307 -2.27 1.08 -2.85
N SER A 308 -1.69 1.98 -2.04
CA SER A 308 -2.37 3.17 -1.50
C SER A 308 -1.74 4.44 -2.02
N GLU A 309 -2.50 5.53 -2.07
CA GLU A 309 -2.02 6.89 -2.33
C GLU A 309 -2.59 7.84 -1.29
N TYR A 310 -1.86 8.92 -1.04
CA TYR A 310 -2.21 9.91 -0.02
C TYR A 310 -2.09 11.31 -0.58
N PRO A 311 -2.94 12.27 -0.16
CA PRO A 311 -2.83 13.65 -0.60
C PRO A 311 -1.45 14.24 -0.33
N ALA A 312 -0.91 14.05 0.88
CA ALA A 312 0.43 14.48 1.26
C ALA A 312 1.20 13.34 1.95
N VAL A 313 2.48 13.23 1.64
CA VAL A 313 3.40 12.24 2.23
C VAL A 313 4.58 12.93 2.88
N VAL A 314 4.88 12.55 4.11
CA VAL A 314 6.11 12.94 4.81
C VAL A 314 6.97 11.70 5.01
N LEU A 315 8.22 11.80 4.54
CA LEU A 315 9.18 10.70 4.53
C LEU A 315 10.40 11.05 5.39
N PRO A 316 10.47 10.61 6.65
CA PRO A 316 11.64 10.81 7.50
C PRO A 316 12.76 9.84 7.12
N LEU A 317 13.93 10.36 6.70
CA LEU A 317 15.10 9.59 6.24
C LEU A 317 16.38 10.05 6.90
N LEU A 318 16.75 9.46 8.04
CA LEU A 318 18.04 9.71 8.69
C LEU A 318 19.00 8.54 8.63
N SER A 319 18.50 7.35 8.85
CA SER A 319 19.26 6.11 8.85
C SER A 319 18.34 4.92 8.68
N GLY A 320 18.88 3.82 8.20
CA GLY A 320 18.16 2.56 8.07
C GLY A 320 19.06 1.42 7.64
N PRO A 321 18.63 0.17 7.77
CA PRO A 321 19.37 -0.98 7.29
C PRO A 321 19.60 -0.88 5.78
N PRO A 322 20.84 -1.00 5.27
CA PRO A 322 21.10 -0.88 3.81
C PRO A 322 20.31 -1.86 2.95
N ILE A 323 20.01 -3.05 3.45
CA ILE A 323 19.21 -4.06 2.74
C ILE A 323 17.76 -3.60 2.52
N LEU A 324 17.27 -2.71 3.38
CA LEU A 324 15.91 -2.18 3.30
C LEU A 324 15.86 -0.84 2.55
N CYS A 325 16.87 0.00 2.80
CA CYS A 325 16.95 1.35 2.25
C CYS A 325 17.60 1.32 0.88
N ASN A 326 16.83 0.93 -0.12
CA ASN A 326 17.22 0.82 -1.52
C ASN A 326 16.39 1.75 -2.42
N ARG A 327 16.76 1.81 -3.69
CA ARG A 327 16.14 2.64 -4.73
C ARG A 327 14.63 2.40 -4.85
N ASN A 328 14.21 1.13 -4.92
CA ASN A 328 12.80 0.76 -5.07
C ASN A 328 11.95 1.19 -3.86
N LEU A 329 12.54 1.15 -2.65
CA LEU A 329 11.85 1.64 -1.46
C LEU A 329 11.61 3.15 -1.52
N LEU A 330 12.64 3.93 -1.92
CA LEU A 330 12.52 5.38 -2.08
C LEU A 330 11.54 5.75 -3.18
N TYR A 331 11.67 5.12 -4.35
CA TYR A 331 10.74 5.28 -5.47
C TYR A 331 9.29 5.01 -5.06
N THR A 332 9.05 3.86 -4.41
CA THR A 332 7.73 3.49 -3.92
C THR A 332 7.18 4.54 -2.95
N ALA A 333 8.00 5.06 -2.03
CA ALA A 333 7.57 6.04 -1.05
C ALA A 333 7.15 7.37 -1.70
N ILE A 334 7.96 7.89 -2.63
CA ILE A 334 7.68 9.14 -3.34
C ILE A 334 6.40 9.02 -4.17
N THR A 335 6.22 7.90 -4.86
CA THR A 335 5.04 7.65 -5.71
C THR A 335 3.75 7.41 -4.94
N ARG A 336 3.78 7.39 -3.60
CA ARG A 336 2.54 7.34 -2.78
C ARG A 336 1.86 8.68 -2.63
N ALA A 337 2.51 9.79 -2.97
CA ALA A 337 1.93 11.12 -2.85
C ALA A 337 1.19 11.55 -4.12
N GLN A 338 0.03 12.16 -3.93
CA GLN A 338 -0.78 12.73 -5.00
C GLN A 338 -0.50 14.22 -5.23
N LYS A 339 -0.27 14.99 -4.14
CA LYS A 339 -0.19 16.45 -4.19
C LYS A 339 1.09 17.02 -3.62
N CYS A 340 1.67 16.39 -2.59
CA CYS A 340 2.86 16.90 -1.93
C CYS A 340 3.70 15.79 -1.30
N VAL A 341 5.03 15.89 -1.46
CA VAL A 341 6.02 15.07 -0.75
C VAL A 341 6.95 16.00 0.02
N ALA A 342 7.17 15.69 1.30
CA ALA A 342 8.25 16.28 2.09
C ALA A 342 9.19 15.18 2.59
N ILE A 343 10.45 15.22 2.20
CA ILE A 343 11.49 14.36 2.77
C ILE A 343 12.21 15.15 3.86
N ALA A 344 12.19 14.66 5.11
CA ALA A 344 12.89 15.26 6.22
C ALA A 344 14.01 14.34 6.72
N GLY A 345 15.27 14.80 6.60
CA GLY A 345 16.37 13.96 7.02
C GLY A 345 17.73 14.31 6.40
N ARG A 346 18.51 13.28 6.16
CA ARG A 346 19.91 13.44 5.71
C ARG A 346 20.01 13.23 4.20
N GLN A 347 20.57 14.21 3.49
CA GLN A 347 20.81 14.14 2.06
C GLN A 347 21.60 12.88 1.67
N SER A 348 22.71 12.60 2.36
CA SER A 348 23.52 11.40 2.08
C SER A 348 22.76 10.07 2.24
N MET A 349 21.67 10.04 3.03
CA MET A 349 20.81 8.86 3.12
C MET A 349 19.95 8.69 1.88
N VAL A 350 19.40 9.79 1.35
CA VAL A 350 18.64 9.78 0.10
C VAL A 350 19.53 9.38 -1.08
N GLU A 351 20.71 9.97 -1.20
CA GLU A 351 21.72 9.63 -2.22
C GLU A 351 22.13 8.17 -2.13
N GLN A 352 22.41 7.67 -0.92
CA GLN A 352 22.69 6.25 -0.71
C GLN A 352 21.56 5.34 -1.20
N MET A 353 20.30 5.72 -0.96
CA MET A 353 19.16 4.95 -1.46
C MET A 353 19.04 4.98 -2.98
N ILE A 354 19.29 6.14 -3.62
CA ILE A 354 19.29 6.29 -5.08
C ILE A 354 20.31 5.34 -5.73
N HIS A 355 21.50 5.22 -5.15
CA HIS A 355 22.58 4.37 -5.68
C HIS A 355 22.49 2.91 -5.22
N ASN A 356 21.64 2.60 -4.25
CA ASN A 356 21.51 1.24 -3.73
C ASN A 356 20.48 0.45 -4.57
N GLU A 357 20.99 -0.31 -5.54
CA GLU A 357 20.21 -1.24 -6.37
C GLU A 357 20.09 -2.64 -5.75
N THR A 358 20.47 -2.80 -4.48
CA THR A 358 20.43 -4.10 -3.82
C THR A 358 18.99 -4.58 -3.70
N GLU A 359 18.59 -5.45 -4.59
CA GLU A 359 17.37 -6.21 -4.48
C GLU A 359 17.67 -7.56 -3.82
N GLN A 360 16.77 -8.01 -2.98
CA GLN A 360 16.83 -9.37 -2.48
C GLN A 360 16.59 -10.33 -3.65
N LYS A 361 17.63 -11.04 -4.11
CA LYS A 361 17.51 -12.01 -5.20
C LYS A 361 16.45 -13.05 -4.85
N ARG A 362 15.49 -13.21 -5.73
CA ARG A 362 14.37 -14.15 -5.60
C ARG A 362 14.52 -15.27 -6.60
N TYR A 363 14.80 -16.46 -6.10
CA TYR A 363 15.06 -17.64 -6.94
C TYR A 363 13.76 -18.43 -7.13
N SER A 364 12.90 -17.98 -8.07
CA SER A 364 11.67 -18.70 -8.41
C SER A 364 11.84 -19.70 -9.56
N GLY A 365 12.90 -19.56 -10.37
CA GLY A 365 13.08 -20.33 -11.60
C GLY A 365 12.09 -20.00 -12.72
N LEU A 366 11.12 -19.08 -12.50
CA LEU A 366 10.06 -18.77 -13.46
C LEU A 366 10.62 -18.23 -14.79
N ASN A 367 11.59 -17.32 -14.72
CA ASN A 367 12.23 -16.74 -15.90
C ASN A 367 12.92 -17.85 -16.76
N ASP A 368 13.61 -18.77 -16.12
CA ASP A 368 14.32 -19.86 -16.81
C ASP A 368 13.32 -20.83 -17.44
N CYS A 369 12.29 -21.27 -16.71
CA CYS A 369 11.21 -22.09 -17.24
C CYS A 369 10.52 -21.44 -18.46
N LEU A 370 10.25 -20.15 -18.40
CA LEU A 370 9.65 -19.42 -19.52
C LEU A 370 10.56 -19.37 -20.75
N LYS A 371 11.88 -19.20 -20.57
CA LYS A 371 12.84 -19.17 -21.67
C LYS A 371 13.00 -20.53 -22.32
N GLU A 372 13.00 -21.57 -21.53
CA GLU A 372 13.14 -22.95 -21.99
C GLU A 372 11.85 -23.54 -22.61
N GLY A 373 10.71 -22.90 -22.33
CA GLY A 373 9.40 -23.32 -22.84
C GLY A 373 8.82 -24.52 -22.07
N LEU A 374 9.22 -24.64 -20.79
CA LEU A 374 8.76 -25.67 -19.87
C LEU A 374 7.45 -25.27 -19.18
#